data_f064fafd2f755b0f51414c3f9781b547
#
_entry.id   f064fafd2f755b0f51414c3f9781b547
#
_cell.length_a   1.000
_cell.length_b   1.000
_cell.length_c   1.000
_cell.angle_alpha   90.00
_cell.angle_beta   90.00
_cell.angle_gamma   90.00
#
_symmetry.space_group_name_H-M   'P 1'
#
loop_
_entity.id
_entity.type
_entity.pdbx_description
1 polymer ?
#
loop_
_entity_poly.entity_id
_entity_poly.type
_entity_poly.pdbx_seq_one_letter_code
_entity_poly.pdbx_strand_id
1 'polypeptide(L)'
;LVAGKVVENPMKYADVVTATTHKALRGPRGGMILSTEEFAKGVDKNIFPGAQGGALNNQIAAKAVCFKEALSKDFQDYTAQILKNASALSDSFINEGLRVVSGELPITLY
;
A
#
# COMPACT_ATOMS: atom_id res chain seq x y z
N LEU A 1 3.45 -1.13 3.40
CA LEU A 1 4.25 -0.63 4.53
C LEU A 1 3.39 -0.38 5.77
N VAL A 2 2.21 0.25 5.65
CA VAL A 2 1.26 0.45 6.77
C VAL A 2 0.86 -0.89 7.40
N ALA A 3 0.46 -1.87 6.59
CA ALA A 3 0.08 -3.21 7.07
C ALA A 3 1.23 -3.91 7.83
N GLY A 4 2.48 -3.68 7.41
CA GLY A 4 3.67 -4.16 8.12
C GLY A 4 4.08 -3.34 9.34
N LYS A 5 3.33 -2.30 9.69
CA LYS A 5 3.55 -1.43 10.85
C LYS A 5 4.90 -0.67 10.83
N VAL A 6 5.48 -0.47 9.66
CA VAL A 6 6.77 0.23 9.50
C VAL A 6 6.60 1.70 9.09
N VAL A 7 5.37 2.12 8.77
CA VAL A 7 4.99 3.52 8.55
C VAL A 7 3.67 3.81 9.23
N GLU A 8 3.41 5.08 9.49
CA GLU A 8 2.19 5.51 10.18
C GLU A 8 0.93 5.23 9.34
N ASN A 9 -0.17 4.94 10.03
CA ASN A 9 -1.45 4.68 9.40
C ASN A 9 -2.12 6.00 8.98
N PRO A 10 -2.32 6.25 7.67
CA PRO A 10 -2.94 7.48 7.17
C PRO A 10 -4.41 7.63 7.55
N MET A 11 -5.11 6.54 7.93
CA MET A 11 -6.50 6.59 8.39
C MET A 11 -6.70 7.42 9.68
N LYS A 12 -5.62 7.78 10.36
CA LYS A 12 -5.70 8.71 11.50
C LYS A 12 -5.97 10.16 11.07
N TYR A 13 -5.70 10.50 9.81
CA TYR A 13 -5.68 11.88 9.31
C TYR A 13 -6.53 12.08 8.06
N ALA A 14 -7.07 11.03 7.49
CA ALA A 14 -7.83 11.06 6.25
C ALA A 14 -9.13 10.28 6.36
N ASP A 15 -10.19 10.82 5.83
CA ASP A 15 -11.51 10.20 5.80
C ASP A 15 -11.60 9.09 4.75
N VAL A 16 -10.80 9.21 3.70
CA VAL A 16 -10.72 8.23 2.61
C VAL A 16 -9.27 7.97 2.24
N VAL A 17 -8.86 6.72 2.18
CA VAL A 17 -7.53 6.29 1.76
C VAL A 17 -7.66 5.29 0.62
N THR A 18 -6.93 5.51 -0.45
CA THR A 18 -6.84 4.58 -1.57
C THR A 18 -5.48 3.91 -1.62
N ALA A 19 -5.44 2.66 -2.02
CA ALA A 19 -4.19 1.94 -2.20
C ALA A 19 -4.30 0.91 -3.32
N THR A 20 -3.17 0.56 -3.90
CA THR A 20 -3.05 -0.59 -4.81
C THR A 20 -2.75 -1.85 -4.03
N THR A 21 -3.24 -3.00 -4.52
CA THR A 21 -2.97 -4.30 -3.91
C THR A 21 -1.74 -5.00 -4.49
N HIS A 22 -1.27 -4.60 -5.66
CA HIS A 22 -0.26 -5.30 -6.47
C HIS A 22 1.17 -4.72 -6.40
N LYS A 23 1.44 -3.83 -5.43
CA LYS A 23 2.78 -3.27 -5.18
C LYS A 23 3.39 -3.92 -3.93
N ALA A 24 3.91 -3.14 -2.99
CA ALA A 24 4.52 -3.65 -1.76
C ALA A 24 3.61 -4.58 -0.93
N LEU A 25 2.30 -4.53 -1.12
CA LEU A 25 1.36 -5.45 -0.49
C LEU A 25 1.43 -6.88 -1.05
N ARG A 26 2.04 -7.09 -2.23
CA ARG A 26 2.23 -8.38 -2.91
C ARG A 26 0.94 -9.09 -3.29
N GLY A 27 -0.15 -8.35 -3.46
CA GLY A 27 -1.45 -8.90 -3.83
C GLY A 27 -1.72 -8.92 -5.34
N PRO A 28 -2.92 -9.30 -5.73
CA PRO A 28 -3.36 -9.31 -7.12
C PRO A 28 -3.50 -7.87 -7.65
N ARG A 29 -3.48 -7.74 -8.98
CA ARG A 29 -3.70 -6.44 -9.63
C ARG A 29 -5.08 -5.89 -9.25
N GLY A 30 -5.09 -4.68 -8.74
CA GLY A 30 -6.30 -4.00 -8.31
C GLY A 30 -6.03 -2.91 -7.29
N GLY A 31 -7.10 -2.34 -6.78
CA GLY A 31 -7.08 -1.33 -5.74
C GLY A 31 -7.99 -1.68 -4.56
N MET A 32 -7.88 -0.88 -3.53
CA MET A 32 -8.82 -0.86 -2.41
C MET A 32 -9.06 0.58 -1.98
N ILE A 33 -10.22 0.83 -1.42
CA ILE A 33 -10.59 2.09 -0.79
C ILE A 33 -10.98 1.78 0.64
N LEU A 34 -10.41 2.51 1.57
CA LEU A 34 -10.76 2.50 2.98
C LEU A 34 -11.39 3.85 3.30
N SER A 35 -12.52 3.86 3.96
CA SER A 35 -13.20 5.11 4.32
C SER A 35 -13.83 5.01 5.70
N THR A 36 -14.14 6.18 6.28
CA THR A 36 -15.08 6.26 7.40
C THR A 36 -16.48 5.86 6.95
N GLU A 37 -17.33 5.50 7.90
CA GLU A 37 -18.71 5.07 7.61
C GLU A 37 -19.52 6.16 6.90
N GLU A 38 -19.25 7.41 7.20
CA GLU A 38 -19.89 8.57 6.57
C GLU A 38 -19.76 8.55 5.03
N PHE A 39 -18.59 8.17 4.51
CA PHE A 39 -18.32 8.13 3.07
C PHE A 39 -18.61 6.77 2.42
N ALA A 40 -18.81 5.70 3.20
CA ALA A 40 -18.90 4.33 2.70
C ALA A 40 -19.97 4.16 1.61
N LYS A 41 -21.20 4.64 1.85
CA LYS A 41 -22.30 4.56 0.88
C LYS A 41 -22.01 5.31 -0.42
N GLY A 42 -21.36 6.47 -0.31
CA GLY A 42 -20.94 7.26 -1.47
C GLY A 42 -19.87 6.52 -2.28
N VAL A 43 -18.87 5.96 -1.62
CA VAL A 43 -17.81 5.16 -2.24
C VAL A 43 -18.41 3.97 -2.97
N ASP A 44 -19.22 3.15 -2.30
CA ASP A 44 -19.85 1.96 -2.90
C ASP A 44 -20.67 2.29 -4.13
N LYS A 45 -21.55 3.30 -4.06
CA LYS A 45 -22.39 3.73 -5.18
C LYS A 45 -21.57 4.22 -6.37
N ASN A 46 -20.50 4.94 -6.13
CA ASN A 46 -19.65 5.47 -7.19
C ASN A 46 -18.73 4.39 -7.79
N ILE A 47 -18.37 3.37 -7.04
CA ILE A 47 -17.67 2.21 -7.59
C ILE A 47 -18.64 1.35 -8.41
N PHE A 48 -19.74 0.91 -7.82
CA PHE A 48 -20.72 0.08 -8.51
C PHE A 48 -22.15 0.57 -8.22
N PRO A 49 -22.95 0.86 -9.24
CA PRO A 49 -22.67 0.73 -10.69
C PRO A 49 -22.02 1.97 -11.33
N GLY A 50 -21.50 2.93 -10.52
CA GLY A 50 -21.04 4.22 -11.03
C GLY A 50 -19.91 4.12 -12.05
N ALA A 51 -18.75 3.63 -11.66
CA ALA A 51 -17.55 3.56 -12.49
C ALA A 51 -17.19 2.14 -12.97
N GLN A 52 -17.67 1.11 -12.28
CA GLN A 52 -17.34 -0.30 -12.55
C GLN A 52 -18.61 -1.15 -12.72
N GLY A 53 -18.42 -2.34 -13.30
CA GLY A 53 -19.44 -3.38 -13.45
C GLY A 53 -19.18 -4.55 -12.49
N GLY A 54 -19.56 -5.75 -12.92
CA GLY A 54 -19.41 -6.97 -12.14
C GLY A 54 -17.95 -7.22 -11.74
N ALA A 55 -17.76 -7.59 -10.48
CA ALA A 55 -16.44 -7.80 -9.91
C ALA A 55 -15.79 -9.09 -10.42
N LEU A 56 -14.46 -9.10 -10.52
CA LEU A 56 -13.66 -10.28 -10.81
C LEU A 56 -13.46 -11.08 -9.51
N ASN A 57 -14.25 -12.13 -9.31
CA ASN A 57 -14.26 -12.90 -8.07
C ASN A 57 -12.92 -13.56 -7.75
N ASN A 58 -12.15 -13.97 -8.77
CA ASN A 58 -10.80 -14.47 -8.59
C ASN A 58 -9.86 -13.42 -7.97
N GLN A 59 -10.01 -12.15 -8.35
CA GLN A 59 -9.24 -11.04 -7.77
C GLN A 59 -9.66 -10.77 -6.32
N ILE A 60 -10.95 -10.88 -6.01
CA ILE A 60 -11.46 -10.73 -4.64
C ILE A 60 -10.89 -11.83 -3.75
N ALA A 61 -10.95 -13.08 -4.20
CA ALA A 61 -10.38 -14.21 -3.46
C ALA A 61 -8.87 -14.06 -3.23
N ALA A 62 -8.14 -13.63 -4.27
CA ALA A 62 -6.71 -13.37 -4.16
C ALA A 62 -6.37 -12.23 -3.19
N LYS A 63 -7.21 -11.17 -3.13
CA LYS A 63 -7.06 -10.10 -2.12
C LYS A 63 -7.25 -10.63 -0.70
N ALA A 64 -8.19 -11.55 -0.47
CA ALA A 64 -8.40 -12.14 0.84
C ALA A 64 -7.16 -12.89 1.34
N VAL A 65 -6.52 -13.68 0.47
CA VAL A 65 -5.25 -14.36 0.76
C VAL A 65 -4.14 -13.33 1.05
N CYS A 66 -3.99 -12.33 0.19
CA CYS A 66 -3.03 -11.25 0.35
C CYS A 66 -3.17 -10.54 1.71
N PHE A 67 -4.38 -10.21 2.11
CA PHE A 67 -4.64 -9.53 3.38
C PHE A 67 -4.33 -10.43 4.58
N LYS A 68 -4.62 -11.72 4.47
CA LYS A 68 -4.25 -12.70 5.51
C LYS A 68 -2.73 -12.79 5.67
N GLU A 69 -1.99 -12.86 4.56
CA GLU A 69 -0.52 -12.86 4.59
C GLU A 69 0.04 -11.56 5.18
N ALA A 70 -0.58 -10.41 4.86
CA ALA A 70 -0.15 -9.10 5.36
C ALA A 70 -0.29 -8.95 6.89
N LEU A 71 -1.05 -9.81 7.56
CA LEU A 71 -1.17 -9.87 9.03
C LEU A 71 -0.02 -10.65 9.68
N SER A 72 0.77 -11.39 8.91
CA SER A 72 1.82 -12.27 9.44
C SER A 72 3.05 -11.51 9.93
N LYS A 73 3.84 -12.18 10.79
CA LYS A 73 5.15 -11.68 11.21
C LYS A 73 6.13 -11.60 10.03
N ASP A 74 6.08 -12.57 9.13
CA ASP A 74 6.94 -12.62 7.94
C ASP A 74 6.71 -11.39 7.04
N PHE A 75 5.47 -10.92 6.93
CA PHE A 75 5.17 -9.71 6.18
C PHE A 75 5.72 -8.44 6.87
N GLN A 76 5.71 -8.39 8.21
CA GLN A 76 6.33 -7.30 8.94
C GLN A 76 7.84 -7.26 8.70
N ASP A 77 8.51 -8.40 8.73
CA ASP A 77 9.94 -8.51 8.48
C ASP A 77 10.29 -8.13 7.03
N TYR A 78 9.49 -8.60 6.07
CA TYR A 78 9.60 -8.19 4.66
C TYR A 78 9.49 -6.66 4.49
N THR A 79 8.50 -6.02 5.10
CA THR A 79 8.33 -4.57 4.97
C THR A 79 9.44 -3.78 5.66
N ALA A 80 9.94 -4.25 6.79
CA ALA A 80 11.11 -3.67 7.43
C ALA A 80 12.36 -3.77 6.54
N GLN A 81 12.52 -4.90 5.83
CA GLN A 81 13.62 -5.08 4.87
C GLN A 81 13.49 -4.15 3.66
N ILE A 82 12.28 -3.86 3.19
CA ILE A 82 12.07 -2.87 2.12
C ILE A 82 12.65 -1.51 2.51
N LEU A 83 12.40 -1.04 3.72
CA LEU A 83 12.92 0.25 4.18
C LEU A 83 14.45 0.24 4.28
N LYS A 84 15.04 -0.82 4.79
CA LYS A 84 16.51 -0.97 4.83
C LYS A 84 17.12 -0.94 3.45
N ASN A 85 16.51 -1.65 2.49
CA ASN A 85 16.99 -1.67 1.11
C ASN A 85 16.87 -0.30 0.44
N ALA A 86 15.77 0.42 0.70
CA ALA A 86 15.57 1.76 0.16
C ALA A 86 16.61 2.76 0.71
N SER A 87 16.92 2.68 2.01
CA SER A 87 17.98 3.49 2.61
C SER A 87 19.34 3.18 1.99
N ALA A 88 19.72 1.91 1.93
CA ALA A 88 21.01 1.50 1.34
C ALA A 88 21.14 1.92 -0.14
N LEU A 89 20.05 1.87 -0.91
CA LEU A 89 20.02 2.32 -2.28
C LEU A 89 20.22 3.84 -2.38
N SER A 90 19.54 4.60 -1.50
CA SER A 90 19.71 6.05 -1.41
C SER A 90 21.16 6.43 -1.11
N ASP A 91 21.76 5.79 -0.11
CA ASP A 91 23.15 6.03 0.28
C ASP A 91 24.12 5.74 -0.87
N SER A 92 23.89 4.64 -1.60
CA SER A 92 24.68 4.29 -2.76
C SER A 92 24.58 5.36 -3.87
N PHE A 93 23.39 5.87 -4.16
CA PHE A 93 23.22 6.94 -5.14
C PHE A 93 23.94 8.22 -4.72
N ILE A 94 23.86 8.61 -3.45
CA ILE A 94 24.54 9.78 -2.93
C ILE A 94 26.06 9.60 -3.05
N ASN A 95 26.61 8.44 -2.70
CA ASN A 95 28.02 8.13 -2.79
C ASN A 95 28.56 8.18 -4.24
N GLU A 96 27.71 7.81 -5.21
CA GLU A 96 28.02 7.91 -6.65
C GLU A 96 27.77 9.32 -7.23
N GLY A 97 27.49 10.31 -6.39
CA GLY A 97 27.29 11.70 -6.80
C GLY A 97 25.91 11.99 -7.41
N LEU A 98 24.96 11.09 -7.29
CA LEU A 98 23.58 11.30 -7.75
C LEU A 98 22.76 12.03 -6.68
N ARG A 99 21.90 12.93 -7.14
CA ARG A 99 21.00 13.64 -6.24
C ARG A 99 19.76 12.81 -5.92
N VAL A 100 19.57 12.51 -4.65
CA VAL A 100 18.31 11.91 -4.15
C VAL A 100 17.34 13.03 -3.76
N VAL A 101 16.18 13.09 -4.42
CA VAL A 101 15.23 14.22 -4.32
C VAL A 101 14.65 14.35 -2.92
N SER A 102 14.39 13.25 -2.23
CA SER A 102 13.86 13.20 -0.86
C SER A 102 14.91 13.42 0.23
N GLY A 103 16.18 13.56 -0.12
CA GLY A 103 17.27 13.62 0.86
C GLY A 103 17.52 12.27 1.56
N GLU A 104 17.95 12.32 2.82
CA GLU A 104 18.33 11.14 3.61
C GLU A 104 17.14 10.34 4.18
N LEU A 105 15.91 10.68 3.85
CA LEU A 105 14.73 10.02 4.43
C LEU A 105 14.44 8.67 3.78
N PRO A 106 13.80 7.74 4.51
CA PRO A 106 13.41 6.46 3.95
C PRO A 106 12.50 6.68 2.75
N ILE A 107 13.04 6.42 1.57
CA ILE A 107 12.31 6.54 0.32
C ILE A 107 11.27 5.44 0.28
N THR A 108 10.02 5.79 0.39
CA THR A 108 8.94 4.93 -0.06
C THR A 108 8.94 4.99 -1.58
N LEU A 109 9.47 3.96 -2.22
CA LEU A 109 9.32 3.78 -3.66
C LEU A 109 7.84 3.56 -3.97
N TYR A 110 7.21 4.52 -4.59
CA TYR A 110 5.88 4.42 -5.17
C TYR A 110 5.94 3.85 -6.58
#